data_9bd33ef407b31c2e426d9cd683af982c
#
_entry.id   9bd33ef407b31c2e426d9cd683af982c
#
_cell.length_a   1.000
_cell.length_b   1.000
_cell.length_c   1.000
_cell.angle_alpha   90.00
_cell.angle_beta   90.00
_cell.angle_gamma   90.00
#
_symmetry.space_group_name_H-M   'P 1'
#
loop_
_entity.id
_entity.type
_entity.pdbx_description
1 polymer ?
#
loop_
_entity_poly.entity_id
_entity_poly.type
_entity_poly.pdbx_seq_one_letter_code
_entity_poly.pdbx_strand_id
1 'polypeptide(L)'
;RNWMDEDAGDAVLPAMALGQPVMGLTVGVVAESRHATLKEGDLVMGRLAWEQYSLAGDDFLVVLDHQDADTPKHFHLGILGDTGMSAYFGLTDIGQPKAGETVVISAAGGAVGYVAGQIAKLMGAGRVVGLTSSNIKGERLKSELGYDAFINYQESDLDQQFSAACPNGIDVYFDNSTALGHARLSIIDL
;
A
#
# COMPACT_ATOMS: atom_id res chain seq x y z
N ARG A 1 -7.65 1.90 -13.71
CA ARG A 1 -7.66 2.27 -15.13
C ARG A 1 -7.44 1.05 -16.02
N ASN A 2 -6.48 0.19 -15.68
CA ASN A 2 -6.15 -0.98 -16.51
C ASN A 2 -7.33 -1.98 -16.66
N TRP A 3 -8.19 -2.10 -15.66
CA TRP A 3 -9.37 -3.00 -15.70
C TRP A 3 -10.62 -2.36 -16.31
N MET A 4 -10.52 -1.11 -16.80
CA MET A 4 -11.60 -0.41 -17.51
C MET A 4 -11.49 -0.58 -19.03
N ASP A 5 -10.51 -1.33 -19.50
CA ASP A 5 -10.32 -1.71 -20.89
C ASP A 5 -10.99 -3.07 -21.14
N GLU A 6 -11.64 -3.27 -22.28
CA GLU A 6 -12.40 -4.48 -22.57
C GLU A 6 -11.54 -5.76 -22.54
N ASP A 7 -10.24 -5.61 -22.83
CA ASP A 7 -9.27 -6.71 -22.89
C ASP A 7 -8.39 -6.82 -21.62
N ALA A 8 -8.67 -6.04 -20.59
CA ALA A 8 -7.77 -5.88 -19.44
C ALA A 8 -8.03 -6.83 -18.26
N GLY A 9 -8.87 -7.82 -18.40
CA GLY A 9 -9.10 -8.83 -17.35
C GLY A 9 -7.83 -9.64 -17.07
N ASP A 10 -7.51 -9.84 -15.80
CA ASP A 10 -6.46 -10.76 -15.36
C ASP A 10 -7.04 -11.91 -14.52
N ALA A 11 -6.16 -12.79 -14.02
CA ALA A 11 -6.57 -13.95 -13.21
C ALA A 11 -7.17 -13.56 -11.85
N VAL A 12 -7.00 -12.29 -11.41
CA VAL A 12 -7.44 -11.80 -10.11
C VAL A 12 -8.72 -10.98 -10.21
N LEU A 13 -8.84 -10.16 -11.28
CA LEU A 13 -10.00 -9.31 -11.50
C LEU A 13 -10.46 -9.39 -12.96
N PRO A 14 -11.75 -9.70 -13.20
CA PRO A 14 -12.31 -9.62 -14.55
C PRO A 14 -12.33 -8.16 -15.03
N ALA A 15 -12.34 -7.98 -16.35
CA ALA A 15 -12.57 -6.65 -16.93
C ALA A 15 -13.93 -6.10 -16.47
N MET A 16 -13.97 -4.80 -16.22
CA MET A 16 -15.22 -4.12 -15.84
C MET A 16 -16.09 -3.89 -17.08
N ALA A 17 -17.28 -4.44 -17.08
CA ALA A 17 -18.21 -4.25 -18.18
C ALA A 17 -18.74 -2.80 -18.21
N LEU A 18 -18.91 -2.27 -19.43
CA LEU A 18 -19.51 -0.94 -19.63
C LEU A 18 -20.95 -0.91 -19.08
N GLY A 19 -21.30 0.16 -18.40
CA GLY A 19 -22.63 0.34 -17.79
C GLY A 19 -22.81 -0.37 -16.45
N GLN A 20 -21.82 -1.09 -15.97
CA GLN A 20 -21.83 -1.67 -14.62
C GLN A 20 -21.13 -0.73 -13.62
N PRO A 21 -21.48 -0.78 -12.33
CA PRO A 21 -20.76 -0.04 -11.30
C PRO A 21 -19.30 -0.46 -11.22
N VAL A 22 -18.43 0.49 -10.86
CA VAL A 22 -17.00 0.22 -10.65
C VAL A 22 -16.84 -0.71 -9.46
N MET A 23 -16.06 -1.76 -9.64
CA MET A 23 -15.74 -2.74 -8.57
C MET A 23 -14.49 -2.31 -7.79
N GLY A 24 -14.47 -2.60 -6.51
CA GLY A 24 -13.32 -2.33 -5.65
C GLY A 24 -13.41 -3.02 -4.29
N LEU A 25 -12.34 -2.95 -3.52
CA LEU A 25 -12.38 -3.38 -2.13
C LEU A 25 -13.32 -2.46 -1.35
N THR A 26 -14.26 -3.06 -0.66
CA THR A 26 -15.36 -2.37 0.02
C THR A 26 -15.54 -2.93 1.43
N VAL A 27 -15.82 -2.06 2.37
CA VAL A 27 -16.28 -2.41 3.72
C VAL A 27 -17.75 -1.98 3.85
N GLY A 28 -18.58 -2.90 4.28
CA GLY A 28 -20.02 -2.68 4.42
C GLY A 28 -20.60 -3.37 5.65
N VAL A 29 -21.85 -3.04 5.92
CA VAL A 29 -22.65 -3.72 6.95
C VAL A 29 -23.73 -4.53 6.26
N VAL A 30 -23.92 -5.77 6.65
CA VAL A 30 -24.96 -6.64 6.13
C VAL A 30 -26.33 -6.06 6.52
N ALA A 31 -27.10 -5.62 5.54
CA ALA A 31 -28.43 -5.05 5.76
C ALA A 31 -29.51 -6.13 5.84
N GLU A 32 -29.44 -7.13 4.98
CA GLU A 32 -30.28 -8.32 4.98
C GLU A 32 -29.44 -9.54 4.60
N SER A 33 -29.73 -10.70 5.17
CA SER A 33 -29.02 -11.93 4.84
C SER A 33 -29.95 -13.14 4.74
N ARG A 34 -29.71 -13.95 3.70
CA ARG A 34 -30.23 -15.32 3.58
C ARG A 34 -29.10 -16.36 3.68
N HIS A 35 -27.90 -15.90 4.02
CA HIS A 35 -26.73 -16.73 4.14
C HIS A 35 -26.72 -17.50 5.46
N ALA A 36 -26.12 -18.70 5.47
CA ALA A 36 -26.13 -19.56 6.66
C ALA A 36 -25.31 -18.97 7.82
N THR A 37 -24.25 -18.26 7.53
CA THR A 37 -23.27 -17.74 8.53
C THR A 37 -23.23 -16.23 8.65
N LEU A 38 -23.53 -15.48 7.57
CA LEU A 38 -23.59 -14.03 7.61
C LEU A 38 -24.92 -13.54 8.17
N LYS A 39 -24.85 -12.64 9.11
CA LYS A 39 -26.02 -12.11 9.83
C LYS A 39 -26.17 -10.63 9.56
N GLU A 40 -27.40 -10.14 9.62
CA GLU A 40 -27.71 -8.72 9.63
C GLU A 40 -26.92 -8.01 10.75
N GLY A 41 -26.29 -6.91 10.39
CA GLY A 41 -25.41 -6.15 11.30
C GLY A 41 -23.93 -6.56 11.24
N ASP A 42 -23.57 -7.68 10.63
CA ASP A 42 -22.18 -8.06 10.47
C ASP A 42 -21.40 -7.01 9.66
N LEU A 43 -20.21 -6.65 10.12
CA LEU A 43 -19.26 -5.86 9.35
C LEU A 43 -18.48 -6.80 8.43
N VAL A 44 -18.50 -6.51 7.14
CA VAL A 44 -17.89 -7.37 6.13
C VAL A 44 -16.97 -6.56 5.21
N MET A 45 -15.95 -7.23 4.69
CA MET A 45 -15.08 -6.71 3.65
C MET A 45 -15.09 -7.64 2.45
N GLY A 46 -15.11 -7.07 1.25
CA GLY A 46 -15.07 -7.83 0.01
C GLY A 46 -14.89 -6.95 -1.21
N ARG A 47 -14.78 -7.57 -2.38
CA ARG A 47 -14.75 -6.84 -3.64
C ARG A 47 -16.17 -6.67 -4.16
N LEU A 48 -16.73 -5.52 -3.90
CA LEU A 48 -18.10 -5.15 -4.24
C LEU A 48 -18.12 -3.94 -5.16
N ALA A 49 -19.30 -3.59 -5.65
CA ALA A 49 -19.51 -2.42 -6.47
C ALA A 49 -19.46 -1.12 -5.64
N TRP A 50 -19.07 -0.03 -6.28
CA TRP A 50 -19.14 1.32 -5.69
C TRP A 50 -20.58 1.81 -5.75
N GLU A 51 -21.40 1.33 -4.85
CA GLU A 51 -22.83 1.63 -4.74
C GLU A 51 -23.27 1.65 -3.28
N GLN A 52 -24.47 2.15 -3.05
CA GLN A 52 -25.00 2.27 -1.69
C GLN A 52 -25.37 0.89 -1.10
N TYR A 53 -25.90 0.00 -1.92
CA TYR A 53 -26.26 -1.36 -1.56
C TYR A 53 -25.79 -2.30 -2.65
N SER A 54 -25.05 -3.32 -2.27
CA SER A 54 -24.58 -4.38 -3.16
C SER A 54 -25.22 -5.71 -2.80
N LEU A 55 -25.62 -6.44 -3.82
CA LEU A 55 -25.98 -7.84 -3.67
C LEU A 55 -24.70 -8.68 -3.78
N ALA A 56 -24.38 -9.43 -2.73
CA ALA A 56 -23.19 -10.26 -2.68
C ALA A 56 -23.54 -11.73 -2.47
N GLY A 57 -22.78 -12.61 -3.13
CA GLY A 57 -22.69 -14.03 -2.76
C GLY A 57 -21.63 -14.24 -1.67
N ASP A 58 -21.51 -15.47 -1.22
CA ASP A 58 -20.64 -15.88 -0.11
C ASP A 58 -19.14 -15.97 -0.45
N ASP A 59 -18.79 -16.06 -1.74
CA ASP A 59 -17.44 -16.43 -2.19
C ASP A 59 -16.35 -15.38 -1.92
N PHE A 60 -16.73 -14.16 -1.54
CA PHE A 60 -15.79 -13.04 -1.48
C PHE A 60 -15.96 -12.12 -0.26
N LEU A 61 -16.80 -12.48 0.71
CA LEU A 61 -17.01 -11.69 1.91
C LEU A 61 -16.25 -12.28 3.10
N VAL A 62 -15.46 -11.44 3.72
CA VAL A 62 -14.79 -11.73 5.00
C VAL A 62 -15.51 -10.96 6.10
N VAL A 63 -15.97 -11.65 7.12
CA VAL A 63 -16.49 -11.00 8.34
C VAL A 63 -15.32 -10.40 9.09
N LEU A 64 -15.41 -9.11 9.35
CA LEU A 64 -14.42 -8.39 10.14
C LEU A 64 -14.75 -8.53 11.62
N ASP A 65 -13.75 -8.88 12.43
CA ASP A 65 -13.95 -9.03 13.86
C ASP A 65 -14.27 -7.68 14.51
N HIS A 66 -15.35 -7.64 15.28
CA HIS A 66 -15.82 -6.46 16.00
C HIS A 66 -15.13 -6.23 17.34
N GLN A 67 -14.08 -6.99 17.68
CA GLN A 67 -13.45 -6.93 19.00
C GLN A 67 -12.86 -5.54 19.30
N ASP A 68 -12.67 -4.72 18.29
CA ASP A 68 -12.18 -3.35 18.43
C ASP A 68 -13.22 -2.35 17.90
N ALA A 69 -14.27 -2.14 18.68
CA ALA A 69 -15.39 -1.25 18.32
C ALA A 69 -14.95 0.20 18.05
N ASP A 70 -13.78 0.59 18.58
CA ASP A 70 -13.21 1.92 18.42
C ASP A 70 -12.40 2.07 17.12
N THR A 71 -12.06 0.97 16.44
CA THR A 71 -11.32 1.02 15.19
C THR A 71 -12.18 1.57 14.06
N PRO A 72 -11.79 2.70 13.44
CA PRO A 72 -12.54 3.26 12.32
C PRO A 72 -12.65 2.25 11.16
N LYS A 73 -13.87 2.03 10.66
CA LYS A 73 -14.15 1.03 9.60
C LYS A 73 -13.28 1.20 8.36
N HIS A 74 -12.94 2.43 7.98
CA HIS A 74 -12.10 2.70 6.82
C HIS A 74 -10.64 2.23 6.98
N PHE A 75 -10.17 1.90 8.17
CA PHE A 75 -8.83 1.33 8.37
C PHE A 75 -8.69 -0.04 7.69
N HIS A 76 -9.78 -0.79 7.56
CA HIS A 76 -9.80 -2.06 6.83
C HIS A 76 -9.58 -1.89 5.31
N LEU A 77 -9.78 -0.69 4.76
CA LEU A 77 -9.46 -0.36 3.36
C LEU A 77 -8.02 0.17 3.18
N GLY A 78 -7.30 0.35 4.27
CA GLY A 78 -5.94 0.93 4.28
C GLY A 78 -4.97 0.11 5.11
N ILE A 79 -4.65 0.61 6.31
CA ILE A 79 -3.60 0.04 7.17
C ILE A 79 -3.90 -1.40 7.64
N LEU A 80 -5.17 -1.76 7.84
CA LEU A 80 -5.61 -3.12 8.18
C LEU A 80 -6.03 -3.94 6.95
N GLY A 81 -5.88 -3.40 5.75
CA GLY A 81 -6.20 -4.05 4.48
C GLY A 81 -4.97 -4.32 3.62
N ASP A 82 -5.18 -4.49 2.31
CA ASP A 82 -4.16 -4.89 1.33
C ASP A 82 -2.89 -4.02 1.38
N THR A 83 -3.03 -2.71 1.55
CA THR A 83 -1.88 -1.79 1.56
C THR A 83 -1.05 -1.92 2.82
N GLY A 84 -1.69 -2.05 3.97
CA GLY A 84 -1.01 -2.27 5.23
C GLY A 84 -0.36 -3.64 5.31
N MET A 85 -1.05 -4.69 4.86
CA MET A 85 -0.50 -6.05 4.78
C MET A 85 0.70 -6.13 3.85
N SER A 86 0.65 -5.47 2.68
CA SER A 86 1.78 -5.41 1.75
C SER A 86 3.02 -4.77 2.40
N ALA A 87 2.83 -3.67 3.13
CA ALA A 87 3.92 -3.02 3.85
C ALA A 87 4.45 -3.88 4.99
N TYR A 88 3.55 -4.46 5.78
CA TYR A 88 3.88 -5.27 6.94
C TYR A 88 4.68 -6.52 6.53
N PHE A 89 4.11 -7.39 5.72
CA PHE A 89 4.78 -8.63 5.31
C PHE A 89 6.03 -8.38 4.47
N GLY A 90 6.01 -7.38 3.60
CA GLY A 90 7.19 -7.01 2.82
C GLY A 90 8.37 -6.59 3.68
N LEU A 91 8.14 -5.95 4.83
CA LEU A 91 9.20 -5.56 5.75
C LEU A 91 9.50 -6.63 6.80
N THR A 92 8.48 -7.27 7.40
CA THR A 92 8.72 -8.23 8.49
C THR A 92 9.23 -9.59 8.00
N ASP A 93 8.73 -10.06 6.86
CA ASP A 93 9.02 -11.42 6.39
C ASP A 93 10.13 -11.43 5.32
N ILE A 94 10.23 -10.39 4.51
CA ILE A 94 11.17 -10.33 3.38
C ILE A 94 12.33 -9.38 3.66
N GLY A 95 12.06 -8.10 3.86
CA GLY A 95 13.08 -7.06 4.01
C GLY A 95 13.86 -7.19 5.31
N GLN A 96 13.19 -7.50 6.39
CA GLN A 96 13.74 -7.74 7.74
C GLN A 96 14.80 -6.70 8.16
N PRO A 97 14.53 -5.39 8.05
CA PRO A 97 15.51 -4.38 8.39
C PRO A 97 15.95 -4.51 9.84
N LYS A 98 17.26 -4.41 10.07
CA LYS A 98 17.87 -4.47 11.39
C LYS A 98 18.07 -3.07 11.96
N ALA A 99 18.31 -3.03 13.25
CA ALA A 99 18.59 -1.77 13.92
C ALA A 99 19.82 -1.07 13.31
N GLY A 100 19.65 0.20 12.97
CA GLY A 100 20.70 1.02 12.38
C GLY A 100 20.80 0.99 10.86
N GLU A 101 20.15 0.04 10.17
CA GLU A 101 20.18 -0.10 8.72
C GLU A 101 19.44 1.04 8.00
N THR A 102 19.83 1.26 6.73
CA THR A 102 19.21 2.20 5.80
C THR A 102 18.17 1.48 4.94
N VAL A 103 16.93 1.92 5.05
CA VAL A 103 15.80 1.41 4.25
C VAL A 103 15.38 2.44 3.21
N VAL A 104 15.37 2.06 1.95
CA VAL A 104 14.86 2.90 0.85
C VAL A 104 13.52 2.34 0.39
N ILE A 105 12.53 3.21 0.22
CA ILE A 105 11.17 2.83 -0.15
C ILE A 105 10.77 3.56 -1.41
N SER A 106 10.45 2.81 -2.48
CA SER A 106 9.91 3.39 -3.71
C SER A 106 8.45 3.76 -3.56
N ALA A 107 7.96 4.69 -4.39
CA ALA A 107 6.60 5.23 -4.31
C ALA A 107 6.19 5.59 -2.86
N ALA A 108 7.11 6.14 -2.09
CA ALA A 108 6.96 6.40 -0.65
C ALA A 108 5.76 7.31 -0.33
N GLY A 109 5.38 8.20 -1.24
CA GLY A 109 4.18 9.04 -1.11
C GLY A 109 2.86 8.35 -1.49
N GLY A 110 2.87 7.03 -1.78
CA GLY A 110 1.70 6.21 -2.04
C GLY A 110 1.17 5.50 -0.79
N ALA A 111 0.02 4.81 -0.91
CA ALA A 111 -0.66 4.19 0.23
C ALA A 111 0.22 3.17 0.99
N VAL A 112 0.91 2.28 0.28
CA VAL A 112 1.82 1.29 0.89
C VAL A 112 3.06 1.96 1.47
N GLY A 113 3.69 2.89 0.71
CA GLY A 113 4.89 3.60 1.16
C GLY A 113 4.66 4.42 2.43
N TYR A 114 3.50 5.04 2.55
CA TYR A 114 3.09 5.77 3.78
C TYR A 114 3.16 4.90 5.03
N VAL A 115 2.78 3.63 4.91
CA VAL A 115 2.79 2.66 6.02
C VAL A 115 4.19 2.05 6.18
N ALA A 116 4.83 1.67 5.07
CA ALA A 116 6.12 0.99 5.09
C ALA A 116 7.22 1.78 5.81
N GLY A 117 7.31 3.09 5.57
CA GLY A 117 8.32 3.91 6.24
C GLY A 117 8.15 3.97 7.76
N GLN A 118 6.91 4.04 8.22
CA GLN A 118 6.62 4.03 9.65
C GLN A 118 6.94 2.65 10.27
N ILE A 119 6.60 1.56 9.59
CA ILE A 119 6.96 0.20 10.04
C ILE A 119 8.47 0.05 10.11
N ALA A 120 9.23 0.48 9.07
CA ALA A 120 10.68 0.42 9.08
C ALA A 120 11.28 1.16 10.29
N LYS A 121 10.75 2.34 10.63
CA LYS A 121 11.13 3.06 11.85
C LYS A 121 10.82 2.30 13.12
N LEU A 122 9.64 1.71 13.23
CA LEU A 122 9.25 0.89 14.39
C LEU A 122 10.12 -0.36 14.54
N MET A 123 10.62 -0.92 13.44
CA MET A 123 11.57 -2.04 13.44
C MET A 123 13.00 -1.61 13.80
N GLY A 124 13.27 -0.32 13.95
CA GLY A 124 14.56 0.20 14.40
C GLY A 124 15.50 0.59 13.25
N ALA A 125 15.01 0.73 12.02
CA ALA A 125 15.82 1.25 10.92
C ALA A 125 16.46 2.60 11.32
N GLY A 126 17.79 2.70 11.16
CA GLY A 126 18.53 3.89 11.49
C GLY A 126 18.24 5.05 10.54
N ARG A 127 17.91 4.71 9.31
CA ARG A 127 17.58 5.68 8.27
C ARG A 127 16.50 5.16 7.34
N VAL A 128 15.48 5.98 7.08
CA VAL A 128 14.41 5.67 6.12
C VAL A 128 14.35 6.76 5.06
N VAL A 129 14.51 6.36 3.81
CA VAL A 129 14.56 7.26 2.65
C VAL A 129 13.41 6.95 1.69
N GLY A 130 12.66 7.95 1.30
CA GLY A 130 11.53 7.79 0.40
C GLY A 130 11.82 8.26 -1.03
N LEU A 131 11.52 7.43 -2.05
CA LEU A 131 11.51 7.87 -3.43
C LEU A 131 10.12 8.39 -3.80
N THR A 132 10.06 9.58 -4.36
CA THR A 132 8.81 10.25 -4.73
C THR A 132 8.96 11.05 -6.03
N SER A 133 7.86 11.43 -6.65
CA SER A 133 7.83 12.24 -7.87
C SER A 133 7.64 13.73 -7.59
N SER A 134 7.71 14.16 -6.33
CA SER A 134 7.36 15.54 -5.97
C SER A 134 8.02 15.94 -4.66
N ASN A 135 8.63 17.12 -4.61
CA ASN A 135 9.20 17.69 -3.40
C ASN A 135 8.14 17.94 -2.32
N ILE A 136 6.92 18.31 -2.72
CA ILE A 136 5.81 18.50 -1.76
C ILE A 136 5.51 17.19 -1.04
N LYS A 137 5.44 16.07 -1.75
CA LYS A 137 5.26 14.75 -1.12
C LYS A 137 6.46 14.38 -0.26
N GLY A 138 7.68 14.65 -0.74
CA GLY A 138 8.91 14.37 0.00
C GLY A 138 8.99 15.12 1.35
N GLU A 139 8.65 16.39 1.37
CA GLU A 139 8.61 17.17 2.61
C GLU A 139 7.54 16.64 3.59
N ARG A 140 6.38 16.19 3.08
CA ARG A 140 5.36 15.56 3.92
C ARG A 140 5.84 14.23 4.52
N LEU A 141 6.59 13.42 3.77
CA LEU A 141 7.18 12.19 4.30
C LEU A 141 8.06 12.48 5.51
N LYS A 142 8.88 13.53 5.45
CA LYS A 142 9.76 13.94 6.55
C LYS A 142 8.98 14.51 7.73
N SER A 143 8.09 15.46 7.46
CA SER A 143 7.41 16.21 8.52
C SER A 143 6.31 15.43 9.23
N GLU A 144 5.64 14.51 8.54
CA GLU A 144 4.46 13.83 9.05
C GLU A 144 4.72 12.35 9.39
N LEU A 145 5.67 11.67 8.69
CA LEU A 145 5.82 10.21 8.74
C LEU A 145 7.18 9.74 9.23
N GLY A 146 8.06 10.65 9.64
CA GLY A 146 9.35 10.31 10.22
C GLY A 146 10.39 9.76 9.25
N TYR A 147 10.22 9.98 7.94
CA TYR A 147 11.30 9.73 6.99
C TYR A 147 12.47 10.69 7.25
N ASP A 148 13.70 10.20 7.11
CA ASP A 148 14.90 11.02 7.34
C ASP A 148 15.27 11.84 6.10
N ALA A 149 15.00 11.31 4.91
CA ALA A 149 15.27 11.96 3.64
C ALA A 149 14.27 11.51 2.56
N PHE A 150 14.26 12.22 1.45
CA PHE A 150 13.59 11.78 0.24
C PHE A 150 14.44 12.07 -0.99
N ILE A 151 14.15 11.34 -2.07
CA ILE A 151 14.74 11.50 -3.39
C ILE A 151 13.59 11.79 -4.35
N ASN A 152 13.68 12.89 -5.08
CA ASN A 152 12.74 13.20 -6.15
C ASN A 152 13.27 12.68 -7.47
N TYR A 153 12.74 11.55 -7.95
CA TYR A 153 13.19 10.92 -9.18
C TYR A 153 12.80 11.67 -10.47
N GLN A 154 12.05 12.76 -10.37
CA GLN A 154 11.76 13.65 -11.50
C GLN A 154 12.84 14.71 -11.72
N GLU A 155 13.69 14.93 -10.73
CA GLU A 155 14.79 15.88 -10.85
C GLU A 155 16.03 15.24 -11.47
N SER A 156 16.95 16.09 -11.97
CA SER A 156 18.26 15.69 -12.42
C SER A 156 19.14 15.22 -11.25
N ASP A 157 20.25 14.56 -11.55
CA ASP A 157 21.29 14.18 -10.59
C ASP A 157 20.84 13.16 -9.51
N LEU A 158 20.15 12.09 -9.95
CA LEU A 158 19.72 11.01 -9.06
C LEU A 158 20.89 10.42 -8.25
N ASP A 159 22.06 10.22 -8.86
CA ASP A 159 23.23 9.67 -8.19
C ASP A 159 23.68 10.55 -7.03
N GLN A 160 23.65 11.87 -7.22
CA GLN A 160 23.97 12.81 -6.15
C GLN A 160 22.93 12.78 -5.05
N GLN A 161 21.63 12.70 -5.41
CA GLN A 161 20.56 12.58 -4.43
C GLN A 161 20.67 11.30 -3.61
N PHE A 162 20.95 10.15 -4.26
CA PHE A 162 21.16 8.88 -3.56
C PHE A 162 22.39 8.94 -2.65
N SER A 163 23.52 9.45 -3.11
CA SER A 163 24.72 9.59 -2.31
C SER A 163 24.51 10.49 -1.08
N ALA A 164 23.74 11.55 -1.23
CA ALA A 164 23.40 12.45 -0.13
C ALA A 164 22.36 11.84 0.84
N ALA A 165 21.38 11.13 0.31
CA ALA A 165 20.31 10.51 1.10
C ALA A 165 20.78 9.21 1.78
N CYS A 166 21.69 8.45 1.19
CA CYS A 166 22.17 7.15 1.67
C CYS A 166 23.70 7.14 1.79
N PRO A 167 24.32 7.96 2.67
CA PRO A 167 25.78 8.11 2.71
C PRO A 167 26.52 6.85 3.15
N ASN A 168 25.85 5.89 3.77
CA ASN A 168 26.40 4.61 4.22
C ASN A 168 25.95 3.42 3.37
N GLY A 169 25.32 3.67 2.20
CA GLY A 169 24.73 2.65 1.36
C GLY A 169 23.26 2.35 1.70
N ILE A 170 22.73 1.32 1.07
CA ILE A 170 21.36 0.85 1.21
C ILE A 170 21.39 -0.60 1.67
N ASP A 171 20.75 -0.91 2.78
CA ASP A 171 20.66 -2.27 3.30
C ASP A 171 19.38 -2.98 2.84
N VAL A 172 18.27 -2.24 2.76
CA VAL A 172 16.98 -2.75 2.31
C VAL A 172 16.36 -1.81 1.29
N TYR A 173 16.00 -2.33 0.13
CA TYR A 173 15.21 -1.62 -0.87
C TYR A 173 13.82 -2.23 -0.98
N PHE A 174 12.81 -1.48 -0.53
CA PHE A 174 11.42 -1.88 -0.63
C PHE A 174 10.80 -1.31 -1.90
N ASP A 175 10.69 -2.16 -2.94
CA ASP A 175 10.09 -1.72 -4.20
C ASP A 175 8.56 -1.87 -4.21
N ASN A 176 7.90 -0.75 -4.31
CA ASN A 176 6.45 -0.64 -4.39
C ASN A 176 5.98 0.08 -5.67
N SER A 177 6.82 0.11 -6.70
CA SER A 177 6.45 0.73 -7.96
C SER A 177 7.00 0.00 -9.16
N THR A 178 6.14 -0.25 -10.15
CA THR A 178 6.56 -0.73 -11.47
C THR A 178 7.23 0.37 -12.33
N ALA A 179 7.10 1.64 -11.93
CA ALA A 179 7.48 2.80 -12.75
C ALA A 179 8.99 3.13 -12.71
N LEU A 180 9.67 2.77 -11.63
CA LEU A 180 11.13 2.96 -11.53
C LEU A 180 11.91 1.77 -12.07
N GLY A 181 11.21 0.83 -12.67
CA GLY A 181 11.66 -0.38 -13.32
C GLY A 181 13.16 -0.62 -13.29
N HIS A 182 13.58 -1.83 -13.10
CA HIS A 182 14.95 -2.35 -12.99
C HIS A 182 16.06 -1.63 -13.81
N ALA A 183 15.68 -0.79 -14.77
CA ALA A 183 16.60 -0.06 -15.64
C ALA A 183 17.35 1.11 -14.96
N ARG A 184 16.89 1.60 -13.79
CA ARG A 184 17.59 2.67 -13.05
C ARG A 184 18.24 2.22 -11.75
N LEU A 185 17.86 1.05 -11.25
CA LEU A 185 18.48 0.44 -10.06
C LEU A 185 19.78 -0.30 -10.34
N SER A 186 20.11 -0.58 -11.61
CA SER A 186 21.40 -1.14 -12.01
C SER A 186 22.60 -0.20 -11.76
N ILE A 187 22.33 1.03 -11.28
CA ILE A 187 23.36 2.02 -10.92
C ILE A 187 23.68 1.98 -9.41
N ILE A 188 22.90 1.25 -8.62
CA ILE A 188 23.14 1.12 -7.19
C ILE A 188 23.87 -0.22 -6.99
N ASP A 189 25.18 -0.16 -6.74
CA ASP A 189 25.91 -1.30 -6.19
C ASP A 189 25.34 -1.58 -4.79
N LEU A 190 24.59 -2.67 -4.66
CA LEU A 190 24.07 -3.20 -3.39
C LEU A 190 25.15 -3.95 -2.65
#